data_1076c1f47b25f94b97d5b4d42f65a55d
#
_entry.id   1076c1f47b25f94b97d5b4d42f65a55d
#
_cell.length_a   1.000
_cell.length_b   1.000
_cell.length_c   1.000
_cell.angle_alpha   90.00
_cell.angle_beta   90.00
_cell.angle_gamma   90.00
#
_symmetry.space_group_name_H-M   'P 1'
#
loop_
_entity.id
_entity.type
_entity.pdbx_description
1 polymer ?
#
loop_
_entity_poly.entity_id
_entity_poly.type
_entity_poly.pdbx_seq_one_letter_code
_entity_poly.pdbx_strand_id
1 'polypeptide(L)'
;MAKNLAHKTIVDDSSRCSCASADYLLIFRKHGENPVPIEHPVGLLDYAGSREIPGELLKYRGYEGSQIKNRYSHWIWRQYASAFWDDVRLNRVLPFKAARDEEDEKHVHPLQLDVIDRCLVLWSNPGENVLTPFMGVGSEVYGAIVAGRRGVGIELKESYYNQAVQNIHEAHEAKPEQGDLFADVDES
;
A
#
# COMPACT_ATOMS: atom_id res chain seq x y z
N MET A 1 30.43 -7.36 -7.70
CA MET A 1 29.02 -7.09 -7.41
C MET A 1 28.39 -8.38 -6.94
N ALA A 2 27.94 -8.47 -5.72
CA ALA A 2 27.27 -9.66 -5.20
C ALA A 2 25.97 -9.90 -6.00
N LYS A 3 25.81 -11.09 -6.56
CA LYS A 3 24.56 -11.44 -7.25
C LYS A 3 23.49 -11.66 -6.18
N ASN A 4 22.32 -11.04 -6.37
CA ASN A 4 21.18 -11.24 -5.49
C ASN A 4 20.84 -12.73 -5.38
N LEU A 5 20.13 -13.09 -4.30
CA LEU A 5 19.70 -14.44 -3.98
C LEU A 5 18.63 -14.94 -4.98
N ALA A 6 19.00 -15.05 -6.27
CA ALA A 6 18.10 -15.56 -7.29
C ALA A 6 18.04 -17.09 -7.20
N HIS A 7 16.86 -17.68 -7.36
CA HIS A 7 16.66 -19.14 -7.30
C HIS A 7 17.63 -19.88 -8.23
N LYS A 8 17.81 -19.41 -9.47
CA LYS A 8 18.78 -20.00 -10.41
C LYS A 8 20.20 -20.01 -9.83
N THR A 9 20.62 -18.91 -9.18
CA THR A 9 21.98 -18.82 -8.60
C THR A 9 22.14 -19.81 -7.44
N ILE A 10 21.09 -20.00 -6.64
CA ILE A 10 21.10 -20.98 -5.54
C ILE A 10 21.24 -22.41 -6.10
N VAL A 11 20.50 -22.71 -7.14
CA VAL A 11 20.52 -24.05 -7.77
C VAL A 11 21.86 -24.32 -8.45
N ASP A 12 22.44 -23.33 -9.14
CA ASP A 12 23.70 -23.49 -9.88
C ASP A 12 24.92 -23.49 -8.93
N ASP A 13 24.96 -22.53 -7.98
CA ASP A 13 26.06 -22.38 -7.02
C ASP A 13 25.67 -21.40 -5.90
N SER A 14 25.17 -21.93 -4.79
CA SER A 14 24.72 -21.13 -3.64
C SER A 14 25.87 -20.36 -2.95
N SER A 15 27.12 -20.80 -3.11
CA SER A 15 28.28 -20.10 -2.53
C SER A 15 28.50 -18.69 -3.08
N ARG A 16 27.90 -18.39 -4.23
CA ARG A 16 27.92 -17.06 -4.89
C ARG A 16 26.76 -16.15 -4.50
N CYS A 17 25.86 -16.64 -3.66
CA CYS A 17 24.70 -15.87 -3.23
C CYS A 17 25.03 -15.02 -2.01
N SER A 18 24.52 -13.79 -2.00
CA SER A 18 24.42 -12.97 -0.78
C SER A 18 22.98 -12.96 -0.29
N CYS A 19 22.78 -12.78 1.02
CA CYS A 19 21.47 -12.50 1.54
C CYS A 19 20.91 -11.20 0.93
N ALA A 20 19.59 -11.15 0.78
CA ALA A 20 18.92 -9.90 0.41
C ALA A 20 19.17 -8.83 1.50
N SER A 21 19.32 -7.58 1.07
CA SER A 21 19.35 -6.45 2.00
C SER A 21 17.91 -6.12 2.39
N ALA A 22 17.69 -5.79 3.67
CA ALA A 22 16.40 -5.33 4.13
C ALA A 22 16.18 -3.86 3.70
N ASP A 23 14.95 -3.55 3.28
CA ASP A 23 14.48 -2.19 3.14
C ASP A 23 13.91 -1.72 4.49
N TYR A 24 14.06 -0.45 4.80
CA TYR A 24 13.62 0.13 6.05
C TYR A 24 12.59 1.22 5.81
N LEU A 25 11.47 1.14 6.51
CA LEU A 25 10.48 2.21 6.58
C LEU A 25 10.83 3.11 7.77
N LEU A 26 11.24 4.34 7.48
CA LEU A 26 11.54 5.34 8.50
C LEU A 26 10.35 6.28 8.67
N ILE A 27 9.81 6.35 9.89
CA ILE A 27 8.65 7.16 10.20
C ILE A 27 9.11 8.39 10.98
N PHE A 28 8.84 9.57 10.43
CA PHE A 28 9.11 10.85 11.07
C PHE A 28 7.79 11.56 11.38
N ARG A 29 7.68 12.10 12.57
CA ARG A 29 6.54 12.91 12.97
C ARG A 29 7.00 14.36 13.09
N LYS A 30 6.23 15.30 12.51
CA LYS A 30 6.43 16.72 12.76
C LYS A 30 6.24 17.01 14.24
N HIS A 31 7.13 17.83 14.81
CA HIS A 31 7.04 18.26 16.20
C HIS A 31 5.73 19.03 16.46
N GLY A 32 5.14 18.84 17.64
CA GLY A 32 3.90 19.47 18.06
C GLY A 32 2.79 18.46 18.33
N GLU A 33 1.61 18.96 18.62
CA GLU A 33 0.40 18.15 18.83
C GLU A 33 -0.21 17.76 17.49
N ASN A 34 -0.91 16.64 17.48
CA ASN A 34 -1.73 16.23 16.34
C ASN A 34 -3.20 16.61 16.65
N PRO A 35 -3.72 17.72 16.08
CA PRO A 35 -5.07 18.17 16.36
C PRO A 35 -6.16 17.24 15.79
N VAL A 36 -5.81 16.43 14.79
CA VAL A 36 -6.72 15.47 14.17
C VAL A 36 -6.09 14.08 14.29
N PRO A 37 -6.50 13.27 15.28
CA PRO A 37 -5.96 11.93 15.43
C PRO A 37 -6.35 11.05 14.24
N ILE A 38 -5.52 10.03 13.98
CA ILE A 38 -5.83 9.00 12.99
C ILE A 38 -6.56 7.90 13.73
N GLU A 39 -7.87 7.79 13.49
CA GLU A 39 -8.76 6.94 14.28
C GLU A 39 -9.31 5.78 13.44
N HIS A 40 -9.51 4.65 14.10
CA HIS A 40 -10.15 3.46 13.55
C HIS A 40 -11.33 3.04 14.44
N PRO A 41 -12.46 3.78 14.39
CA PRO A 41 -13.57 3.59 15.32
C PRO A 41 -14.20 2.20 15.25
N VAL A 42 -14.13 1.55 14.10
CA VAL A 42 -14.57 0.15 13.87
C VAL A 42 -13.40 -0.81 13.68
N GLY A 43 -12.20 -0.38 14.05
CA GLY A 43 -10.95 -1.12 13.87
C GLY A 43 -10.43 -1.12 12.44
N LEU A 44 -9.40 -1.93 12.21
CA LEU A 44 -8.83 -2.12 10.88
C LEU A 44 -9.74 -3.03 10.07
N LEU A 45 -10.17 -2.58 8.88
CA LEU A 45 -11.13 -3.29 8.03
C LEU A 45 -10.48 -4.09 6.90
N ASP A 46 -9.41 -3.55 6.32
CA ASP A 46 -8.80 -4.11 5.13
C ASP A 46 -7.33 -4.48 5.41
N TYR A 47 -7.00 -5.67 4.95
CA TYR A 47 -5.66 -6.20 5.08
C TYR A 47 -4.92 -6.16 3.76
N ALA A 48 -3.82 -5.44 3.74
CA ALA A 48 -2.89 -5.39 2.62
C ALA A 48 -1.73 -6.36 2.87
N GLY A 49 -1.75 -7.51 2.22
CA GLY A 49 -0.75 -8.55 2.35
C GLY A 49 -1.17 -9.86 1.70
N SER A 50 -0.29 -10.87 1.74
CA SER A 50 -0.49 -12.16 1.09
C SER A 50 -1.11 -13.23 1.98
N ARG A 51 -1.28 -12.97 3.28
CA ARG A 51 -1.82 -13.97 4.22
C ARG A 51 -3.34 -14.03 4.10
N GLU A 52 -3.88 -15.22 4.25
CA GLU A 52 -5.32 -15.42 4.31
C GLU A 52 -5.86 -15.06 5.70
N ILE A 53 -6.95 -14.29 5.73
CA ILE A 53 -7.63 -13.97 6.99
C ILE A 53 -8.44 -15.19 7.41
N PRO A 54 -8.25 -15.71 8.65
CA PRO A 54 -9.03 -16.85 9.14
C PRO A 54 -10.54 -16.59 9.06
N GLY A 55 -11.27 -17.51 8.44
CA GLY A 55 -12.71 -17.34 8.17
C GLY A 55 -13.55 -17.08 9.43
N GLU A 56 -13.16 -17.68 10.58
CA GLU A 56 -13.84 -17.44 11.87
C GLU A 56 -13.72 -16.02 12.37
N LEU A 57 -12.78 -15.20 11.82
CA LEU A 57 -12.61 -13.80 12.19
C LEU A 57 -13.52 -12.86 11.39
N LEU A 58 -14.03 -13.28 10.22
CA LEU A 58 -14.82 -12.44 9.33
C LEU A 58 -16.08 -11.86 10.01
N LYS A 59 -16.67 -12.59 10.96
CA LYS A 59 -17.81 -12.11 11.75
C LYS A 59 -17.51 -10.91 12.66
N TYR A 60 -16.23 -10.58 12.85
CA TYR A 60 -15.79 -9.41 13.63
C TYR A 60 -15.36 -8.23 12.74
N ARG A 61 -15.44 -8.36 11.41
CA ARG A 61 -15.15 -7.24 10.51
C ARG A 61 -16.20 -6.17 10.70
N GLY A 62 -15.76 -4.93 10.94
CA GLY A 62 -16.67 -3.82 11.23
C GLY A 62 -17.40 -3.91 12.58
N TYR A 63 -16.87 -4.68 13.54
CA TYR A 63 -17.45 -4.80 14.87
C TYR A 63 -17.52 -3.43 15.57
N GLU A 64 -18.73 -2.98 15.90
CA GLU A 64 -19.00 -1.64 16.47
C GLU A 64 -18.79 -1.55 17.99
N GLY A 65 -18.52 -2.66 18.65
CA GLY A 65 -18.26 -2.67 20.11
C GLY A 65 -16.84 -2.22 20.44
N SER A 66 -16.40 -2.54 21.67
CA SER A 66 -15.05 -2.20 22.13
C SER A 66 -13.98 -2.80 21.20
N GLN A 67 -13.18 -1.96 20.56
CA GLN A 67 -12.16 -2.38 19.60
C GLN A 67 -11.04 -3.22 20.24
N ILE A 68 -10.86 -3.15 21.56
CA ILE A 68 -9.98 -4.08 22.30
C ILE A 68 -10.44 -5.53 22.14
N LYS A 69 -11.73 -5.79 21.86
CA LYS A 69 -12.31 -7.12 21.65
C LYS A 69 -12.46 -7.48 20.18
N ASN A 70 -12.16 -6.58 19.25
CA ASN A 70 -12.29 -6.81 17.82
C ASN A 70 -11.16 -7.74 17.33
N ARG A 71 -11.43 -9.04 17.29
CA ARG A 71 -10.45 -10.07 16.89
C ARG A 71 -10.00 -9.94 15.44
N TYR A 72 -10.85 -9.44 14.54
CA TYR A 72 -10.51 -9.20 13.14
C TYR A 72 -9.46 -8.07 13.03
N SER A 73 -9.74 -6.93 13.64
CA SER A 73 -8.81 -5.79 13.68
C SER A 73 -7.50 -6.14 14.38
N HIS A 74 -7.54 -6.92 15.45
CA HIS A 74 -6.35 -7.43 16.13
C HIS A 74 -5.47 -8.31 15.24
N TRP A 75 -6.09 -9.15 14.41
CA TRP A 75 -5.32 -9.99 13.50
C TRP A 75 -4.57 -9.13 12.47
N ILE A 76 -5.22 -8.13 11.86
CA ILE A 76 -4.59 -7.18 10.93
C ILE A 76 -3.47 -6.40 11.64
N TRP A 77 -3.78 -5.85 12.82
CA TRP A 77 -2.79 -5.12 13.61
C TRP A 77 -1.51 -5.92 13.86
N ARG A 78 -1.59 -7.21 14.15
CA ARG A 78 -0.41 -8.06 14.35
C ARG A 78 0.49 -8.12 13.13
N GLN A 79 -0.09 -8.11 11.92
CA GLN A 79 0.69 -8.10 10.68
C GLN A 79 1.39 -6.75 10.50
N TYR A 80 0.68 -5.65 10.77
CA TYR A 80 1.19 -4.29 10.57
C TYR A 80 2.19 -3.85 11.66
N ALA A 81 2.01 -4.34 12.88
CA ALA A 81 2.92 -4.07 14.00
C ALA A 81 4.18 -4.96 14.00
N SER A 82 4.27 -5.91 13.07
CA SER A 82 5.48 -6.75 12.94
C SER A 82 6.69 -5.92 12.53
N ALA A 83 7.85 -6.23 13.10
CA ALA A 83 9.11 -5.63 12.71
C ALA A 83 9.54 -6.01 11.27
N PHE A 84 8.99 -7.10 10.73
CA PHE A 84 9.23 -7.58 9.39
C PHE A 84 7.91 -7.78 8.66
N TRP A 85 7.75 -7.15 7.51
CA TRP A 85 6.62 -7.33 6.62
C TRP A 85 6.96 -8.35 5.54
N ASP A 86 7.06 -9.61 5.92
CA ASP A 86 7.39 -10.74 5.05
C ASP A 86 6.22 -11.22 4.18
N ASP A 87 5.06 -10.61 4.37
CA ASP A 87 3.79 -10.90 3.71
C ASP A 87 3.40 -9.87 2.64
N VAL A 88 4.30 -8.95 2.28
CA VAL A 88 4.11 -8.02 1.16
C VAL A 88 4.13 -8.77 -0.17
N ARG A 89 3.11 -8.55 -1.01
CA ARG A 89 3.03 -9.12 -2.35
C ARG A 89 3.97 -8.38 -3.31
N LEU A 90 5.08 -9.01 -3.64
CA LEU A 90 6.13 -8.41 -4.48
C LEU A 90 5.67 -8.05 -5.90
N ASN A 91 4.64 -8.74 -6.40
CA ASN A 91 4.06 -8.52 -7.73
C ASN A 91 2.89 -7.54 -7.76
N ARG A 92 2.44 -7.05 -6.60
CA ARG A 92 1.37 -6.04 -6.51
C ARG A 92 1.96 -4.65 -6.67
N VAL A 93 2.30 -4.31 -7.91
CA VAL A 93 2.89 -3.04 -8.35
C VAL A 93 2.13 -2.50 -9.55
N LEU A 94 2.20 -1.19 -9.77
CA LEU A 94 1.60 -0.57 -10.96
C LEU A 94 2.37 -0.94 -12.24
N PRO A 95 1.73 -0.85 -13.41
CA PRO A 95 2.40 -0.94 -14.70
C PRO A 95 3.53 0.10 -14.82
N PHE A 96 4.71 -0.33 -15.26
CA PHE A 96 5.88 0.55 -15.34
C PHE A 96 6.83 0.22 -16.51
N LYS A 97 6.68 -0.96 -17.09
CA LYS A 97 7.65 -1.44 -18.10
C LYS A 97 7.68 -0.59 -19.37
N ALA A 98 6.52 -0.05 -19.76
CA ALA A 98 6.41 0.80 -20.97
C ALA A 98 7.07 2.17 -20.78
N ALA A 99 7.26 2.62 -19.56
CA ALA A 99 7.88 3.90 -19.23
C ALA A 99 9.42 3.83 -19.14
N ARG A 100 10.00 2.64 -19.24
CA ARG A 100 11.46 2.47 -19.24
C ARG A 100 12.03 2.77 -20.60
N ASP A 101 13.05 3.62 -20.64
CA ASP A 101 13.88 3.78 -21.81
C ASP A 101 14.89 2.61 -21.92
N GLU A 102 15.43 2.32 -23.11
CA GLU A 102 16.37 1.21 -23.32
C GLU A 102 17.65 1.34 -22.45
N GLU A 103 18.05 2.56 -22.13
CA GLU A 103 19.21 2.90 -21.29
C GLU A 103 18.88 2.92 -19.80
N ASP A 104 17.61 2.81 -19.45
CA ASP A 104 17.20 2.86 -18.06
C ASP A 104 17.71 1.65 -17.28
N GLU A 105 18.11 1.95 -16.07
CA GLU A 105 18.53 0.96 -15.11
C GLU A 105 17.45 -0.13 -14.97
N LYS A 106 17.81 -1.35 -15.29
CA LYS A 106 16.96 -2.54 -15.15
C LYS A 106 16.46 -2.77 -13.72
N HIS A 107 16.83 -1.88 -12.80
CA HIS A 107 16.63 -1.96 -11.36
C HIS A 107 15.51 -1.07 -10.84
N VAL A 108 14.91 -0.20 -11.67
CA VAL A 108 13.79 0.64 -11.22
C VAL A 108 12.53 -0.21 -11.14
N HIS A 109 12.04 -0.38 -9.94
CA HIS A 109 10.79 -1.05 -9.62
C HIS A 109 9.89 -0.11 -8.82
N PRO A 110 8.60 -0.01 -9.15
CA PRO A 110 7.64 0.69 -8.30
C PRO A 110 7.58 0.07 -6.90
N LEU A 111 7.30 0.91 -5.90
CA LEU A 111 7.01 0.42 -4.56
C LEU A 111 5.74 -0.44 -4.57
N GLN A 112 5.75 -1.51 -3.79
CA GLN A 112 4.60 -2.40 -3.67
C GLN A 112 3.40 -1.67 -3.06
N LEU A 113 2.23 -1.85 -3.66
CA LEU A 113 0.99 -1.23 -3.19
C LEU A 113 0.61 -1.68 -1.77
N ASP A 114 0.99 -2.89 -1.36
CA ASP A 114 0.75 -3.35 0.02
C ASP A 114 1.47 -2.48 1.06
N VAL A 115 2.68 -2.01 0.76
CA VAL A 115 3.44 -1.11 1.64
C VAL A 115 2.73 0.24 1.73
N ILE A 116 2.32 0.77 0.58
CA ILE A 116 1.62 2.05 0.48
C ILE A 116 0.29 1.99 1.24
N ASP A 117 -0.51 0.95 1.02
CA ASP A 117 -1.81 0.77 1.68
C ASP A 117 -1.65 0.74 3.21
N ARG A 118 -0.65 0.01 3.73
CA ARG A 118 -0.35 -0.01 5.17
C ARG A 118 0.02 1.37 5.70
N CYS A 119 0.88 2.10 4.97
CA CYS A 119 1.27 3.45 5.36
C CYS A 119 0.06 4.40 5.40
N LEU A 120 -0.81 4.33 4.40
CA LEU A 120 -2.02 5.15 4.32
C LEU A 120 -2.98 4.86 5.48
N VAL A 121 -3.20 3.59 5.78
CA VAL A 121 -4.05 3.17 6.91
C VAL A 121 -3.48 3.63 8.25
N LEU A 122 -2.18 3.46 8.46
CA LEU A 122 -1.55 3.74 9.75
C LEU A 122 -1.33 5.24 10.01
N TRP A 123 -1.11 6.06 8.96
CA TRP A 123 -0.61 7.42 9.15
C TRP A 123 -1.38 8.50 8.38
N SER A 124 -2.58 8.20 7.89
CA SER A 124 -3.45 9.22 7.28
C SER A 124 -4.93 8.93 7.47
N ASN A 125 -5.74 9.99 7.54
CA ASN A 125 -7.20 9.89 7.50
C ASN A 125 -7.73 9.99 6.06
N PRO A 126 -8.92 9.41 5.75
CA PRO A 126 -9.63 9.72 4.52
C PRO A 126 -9.78 11.23 4.31
N GLY A 127 -9.65 11.68 3.05
CA GLY A 127 -9.72 13.09 2.70
C GLY A 127 -8.45 13.92 2.95
N GLU A 128 -7.45 13.39 3.63
CA GLU A 128 -6.17 14.07 3.84
C GLU A 128 -5.29 14.08 2.58
N ASN A 129 -4.27 14.94 2.56
CA ASN A 129 -3.33 15.06 1.46
C ASN A 129 -2.15 14.11 1.68
N VAL A 130 -1.77 13.41 0.62
CA VAL A 130 -0.57 12.58 0.54
C VAL A 130 0.34 13.17 -0.52
N LEU A 131 1.55 13.53 -0.14
CA LEU A 131 2.55 14.11 -1.03
C LEU A 131 3.71 13.13 -1.24
N THR A 132 4.06 12.87 -2.48
CA THR A 132 5.29 12.19 -2.85
C THR A 132 6.16 13.09 -3.73
N PRO A 133 7.40 13.44 -3.31
CA PRO A 133 8.32 14.23 -4.12
C PRO A 133 9.03 13.38 -5.19
N PHE A 134 8.85 12.07 -5.19
CA PHE A 134 9.48 11.10 -6.10
C PHE A 134 8.42 10.12 -6.61
N MET A 135 7.46 10.65 -7.39
CA MET A 135 6.25 9.92 -7.75
C MET A 135 6.51 8.66 -8.60
N GLY A 136 7.55 8.67 -9.44
CA GLY A 136 7.79 7.59 -10.39
C GLY A 136 6.57 7.35 -11.28
N VAL A 137 6.09 6.11 -11.32
CA VAL A 137 4.87 5.74 -12.07
C VAL A 137 3.57 5.95 -11.31
N GLY A 138 3.62 6.68 -10.18
CA GLY A 138 2.43 7.17 -9.46
C GLY A 138 1.87 6.26 -8.38
N SER A 139 2.64 5.30 -7.86
CA SER A 139 2.12 4.30 -6.92
C SER A 139 1.51 4.89 -5.66
N GLU A 140 2.15 5.88 -5.04
CA GLU A 140 1.67 6.54 -3.82
C GLU A 140 0.42 7.40 -4.09
N VAL A 141 0.40 8.10 -5.23
CA VAL A 141 -0.76 8.91 -5.65
C VAL A 141 -1.96 8.01 -5.97
N TYR A 142 -1.72 6.92 -6.71
CA TYR A 142 -2.73 5.90 -6.99
C TYR A 142 -3.32 5.32 -5.68
N GLY A 143 -2.44 4.85 -4.78
CA GLY A 143 -2.87 4.30 -3.50
C GLY A 143 -3.66 5.32 -2.67
N ALA A 144 -3.22 6.58 -2.64
CA ALA A 144 -3.94 7.66 -1.94
C ALA A 144 -5.36 7.85 -2.49
N ILE A 145 -5.54 7.89 -3.80
CA ILE A 145 -6.84 8.05 -4.45
C ILE A 145 -7.76 6.86 -4.16
N VAL A 146 -7.25 5.64 -4.34
CA VAL A 146 -8.01 4.40 -4.06
C VAL A 146 -8.44 4.34 -2.60
N ALA A 147 -7.57 4.78 -1.69
CA ALA A 147 -7.86 4.82 -0.25
C ALA A 147 -8.69 6.06 0.18
N GLY A 148 -9.21 6.86 -0.74
CA GLY A 148 -10.04 8.03 -0.43
C GLY A 148 -9.27 9.24 0.10
N ARG A 149 -7.97 9.33 -0.17
CA ARG A 149 -7.11 10.49 0.12
C ARG A 149 -6.91 11.32 -1.14
N ARG A 150 -6.29 12.49 -1.00
CA ARG A 150 -5.88 13.35 -2.12
C ARG A 150 -4.39 13.17 -2.34
N GLY A 151 -4.00 12.63 -3.50
CA GLY A 151 -2.60 12.41 -3.85
C GLY A 151 -2.02 13.59 -4.60
N VAL A 152 -0.80 14.00 -4.25
CA VAL A 152 0.02 14.98 -4.98
C VAL A 152 1.38 14.35 -5.21
N GLY A 153 1.83 14.34 -6.47
CA GLY A 153 3.11 13.74 -6.85
C GLY A 153 3.95 14.65 -7.71
N ILE A 154 5.27 14.54 -7.57
CA ILE A 154 6.26 15.25 -8.40
C ILE A 154 7.12 14.19 -9.08
N GLU A 155 7.29 14.30 -10.40
CA GLU A 155 8.17 13.44 -11.18
C GLU A 155 8.88 14.27 -12.24
N LEU A 156 10.19 14.10 -12.37
CA LEU A 156 11.02 14.83 -13.31
C LEU A 156 11.14 14.14 -14.67
N LYS A 157 11.05 12.81 -14.67
CA LYS A 157 11.17 12.03 -15.90
C LYS A 157 9.83 11.97 -16.63
N GLU A 158 9.77 12.55 -17.83
CA GLU A 158 8.55 12.66 -18.60
C GLU A 158 7.87 11.32 -18.88
N SER A 159 8.64 10.27 -19.24
CA SER A 159 8.07 8.94 -19.49
C SER A 159 7.42 8.32 -18.26
N TYR A 160 7.99 8.53 -17.05
CA TYR A 160 7.40 8.09 -15.80
C TYR A 160 6.17 8.93 -15.43
N TYR A 161 6.24 10.25 -15.63
CA TYR A 161 5.10 11.12 -15.42
C TYR A 161 3.90 10.72 -16.28
N ASN A 162 4.13 10.47 -17.57
CA ASN A 162 3.08 10.05 -18.50
C ASN A 162 2.47 8.70 -18.10
N GLN A 163 3.30 7.74 -17.66
CA GLN A 163 2.81 6.47 -17.11
C GLN A 163 2.01 6.68 -15.81
N ALA A 164 2.46 7.58 -14.95
CA ALA A 164 1.74 7.91 -13.70
C ALA A 164 0.36 8.48 -14.00
N VAL A 165 0.23 9.37 -14.98
CA VAL A 165 -1.08 9.92 -15.40
C VAL A 165 -2.03 8.80 -15.84
N GLN A 166 -1.54 7.84 -16.63
CA GLN A 166 -2.35 6.69 -17.06
C GLN A 166 -2.78 5.83 -15.86
N ASN A 167 -1.84 5.46 -15.00
CA ASN A 167 -2.11 4.65 -13.81
C ASN A 167 -3.11 5.35 -12.86
N ILE A 168 -3.01 6.67 -12.70
CA ILE A 168 -3.91 7.45 -11.85
C ILE A 168 -5.31 7.56 -12.46
N HIS A 169 -5.42 7.66 -13.79
CA HIS A 169 -6.71 7.62 -14.46
C HIS A 169 -7.44 6.30 -14.18
N GLU A 170 -6.75 5.18 -14.26
CA GLU A 170 -7.30 3.86 -13.90
C GLU A 170 -7.75 3.80 -12.43
N ALA A 171 -7.08 4.53 -11.51
CA ALA A 171 -7.51 4.60 -10.11
C ALA A 171 -8.88 5.28 -9.93
N HIS A 172 -9.18 6.27 -10.76
CA HIS A 172 -10.47 6.94 -10.74
C HIS A 172 -11.60 6.07 -11.30
N GLU A 173 -11.29 5.26 -12.30
CA GLU A 173 -12.26 4.31 -12.88
C GLU A 173 -12.47 3.08 -11.98
N ALA A 174 -11.43 2.63 -11.29
CA ALA A 174 -11.48 1.49 -10.38
C ALA A 174 -12.14 1.80 -9.02
N LYS A 175 -12.42 3.08 -8.71
CA LYS A 175 -13.31 3.40 -7.60
C LYS A 175 -14.64 2.72 -7.90
N PRO A 176 -15.09 1.73 -7.11
CA PRO A 176 -16.49 1.36 -7.18
C PRO A 176 -17.23 2.68 -6.95
N GLU A 177 -18.18 3.01 -7.82
CA GLU A 177 -19.21 3.95 -7.46
C GLU A 177 -19.59 3.57 -6.03
N GLN A 178 -19.38 4.47 -5.09
CA GLN A 178 -19.94 4.33 -3.76
C GLN A 178 -21.44 4.34 -4.03
N GLY A 179 -21.95 3.16 -4.40
CA GLY A 179 -23.38 2.89 -4.46
C GLY A 179 -23.88 3.30 -3.11
N ASP A 180 -24.76 4.27 -3.14
CA ASP A 180 -25.48 4.80 -2.01
C ASP A 180 -26.05 3.62 -1.23
N LEU A 181 -25.30 3.18 -0.21
CA LEU A 181 -25.68 2.09 0.70
C LEU A 181 -26.94 2.47 1.49
N PHE A 182 -27.51 3.65 1.23
CA PHE A 182 -28.69 4.20 1.88
C PHE A 182 -29.85 4.50 0.90
N ALA A 183 -29.74 4.13 -0.39
CA ALA A 183 -30.78 4.40 -1.38
C ALA A 183 -31.99 3.47 -1.27
N ASP A 184 -31.98 2.44 -0.42
CA ASP A 184 -33.07 1.45 -0.30
C ASP A 184 -33.77 1.43 1.06
N VAL A 185 -33.81 2.55 1.81
CA VAL A 185 -34.52 2.61 3.12
C VAL A 185 -35.69 3.60 3.12
N ASP A 186 -36.22 4.00 1.97
CA ASP A 186 -37.51 4.68 1.93
C ASP A 186 -38.36 4.10 0.82
N GLU A 187 -39.17 3.09 1.16
CA GLU A 187 -40.54 2.81 0.70
C GLU A 187 -41.00 1.39 1.11
N SER A 188 -41.51 1.28 2.33
CA SER A 188 -42.59 0.31 2.66
C SER A 188 -43.21 0.65 4.01
#